data_c543db95a4f09d9400b233c82fa0d79c
#
_entry.id   c543db95a4f09d9400b233c82fa0d79c
#
_cell.length_a   1.000
_cell.length_b   1.000
_cell.length_c   1.000
_cell.angle_alpha   90.00
_cell.angle_beta   90.00
_cell.angle_gamma   90.00
#
_symmetry.space_group_name_H-M   'P 1'
#
loop_
_entity.id
_entity.type
_entity.pdbx_description
1 polymer ?
#
loop_
_entity_poly.entity_id
_entity_poly.type
_entity_poly.pdbx_seq_one_letter_code
_entity_poly.pdbx_strand_id
1 'polypeptide(L)'
;MDMLPAKADNAFRQVERGEALIYVPTIVLAECVYLAEKGRISLRYDELFSRLRVAGNFVVVPLTLEVVEEIIRVPLRELHDRIIVATARLLGAILITKDEEIRASSIVETLWE
;
A
#
# COMPACT_ATOMS: atom_id res chain seq x y z
N MET A 1 -15.06 -1.79 14.06
CA MET A 1 -14.17 -1.44 12.92
C MET A 1 -13.90 0.04 12.92
N ASP A 2 -12.64 0.39 12.89
CA ASP A 2 -12.27 1.80 12.89
C ASP A 2 -12.61 2.46 11.56
N MET A 3 -13.15 3.65 11.63
CA MET A 3 -13.45 4.43 10.44
C MET A 3 -12.15 5.06 9.91
N LEU A 4 -12.02 5.10 8.59
CA LEU A 4 -10.90 5.80 7.97
C LEU A 4 -11.05 7.31 8.16
N PRO A 5 -9.95 8.04 8.34
CA PRO A 5 -9.98 9.50 8.30
C PRO A 5 -10.52 10.01 6.97
N ALA A 6 -11.04 11.24 6.97
CA ALA A 6 -11.77 11.79 5.84
C ALA A 6 -10.97 11.77 4.53
N LYS A 7 -9.69 12.14 4.56
CA LYS A 7 -8.88 12.17 3.33
C LYS A 7 -8.61 10.78 2.78
N ALA A 8 -8.31 9.81 3.66
CA ALA A 8 -8.10 8.44 3.25
C ALA A 8 -9.39 7.83 2.68
N ASP A 9 -10.50 8.05 3.37
CA ASP A 9 -11.81 7.57 2.90
C ASP A 9 -12.15 8.16 1.52
N ASN A 10 -11.93 9.45 1.34
CA ASN A 10 -12.18 10.12 0.06
C ASN A 10 -11.33 9.53 -1.07
N ALA A 11 -10.06 9.21 -0.79
CA ALA A 11 -9.19 8.59 -1.78
C ALA A 11 -9.73 7.23 -2.22
N PHE A 12 -10.18 6.39 -1.29
CA PHE A 12 -10.79 5.10 -1.63
C PHE A 12 -12.08 5.26 -2.42
N ARG A 13 -12.88 6.28 -2.09
CA ARG A 13 -14.11 6.56 -2.86
C ARG A 13 -13.81 6.97 -4.30
N GLN A 14 -12.74 7.72 -4.52
CA GLN A 14 -12.30 8.07 -5.88
C GLN A 14 -11.92 6.82 -6.68
N VAL A 15 -11.25 5.87 -6.05
CA VAL A 15 -10.91 4.59 -6.68
C VAL A 15 -12.19 3.82 -7.05
N GLU A 16 -13.16 3.76 -6.14
CA GLU A 16 -14.45 3.08 -6.39
C GLU A 16 -15.20 3.69 -7.57
N ARG A 17 -15.09 5.00 -7.77
CA ARG A 17 -15.74 5.71 -8.88
C ARG A 17 -14.97 5.62 -10.18
N GLY A 18 -13.80 5.00 -10.19
CA GLY A 18 -12.95 4.93 -11.37
C GLY A 18 -12.20 6.23 -11.66
N GLU A 19 -12.15 7.14 -10.71
CA GLU A 19 -11.46 8.44 -10.85
C GLU A 19 -9.99 8.36 -10.47
N ALA A 20 -9.56 7.27 -9.84
CA ALA A 20 -8.19 7.05 -9.42
C ALA A 20 -7.83 5.58 -9.49
N LEU A 21 -6.53 5.30 -9.54
CA LEU A 21 -5.99 3.94 -9.45
C LEU A 21 -5.40 3.74 -8.06
N ILE A 22 -5.49 2.52 -7.56
CA ILE A 22 -4.76 2.12 -6.36
C ILE A 22 -3.69 1.10 -6.74
N TYR A 23 -2.45 1.35 -6.32
CA TYR A 23 -1.34 0.43 -6.48
C TYR A 23 -1.22 -0.41 -5.22
N VAL A 24 -1.16 -1.72 -5.37
CA VAL A 24 -1.07 -2.66 -4.26
C VAL A 24 0.25 -3.42 -4.38
N PRO A 25 1.27 -3.09 -3.57
CA PRO A 25 2.53 -3.84 -3.60
C PRO A 25 2.31 -5.29 -3.16
N THR A 26 2.95 -6.23 -3.83
CA THR A 26 2.83 -7.65 -3.48
C THR A 26 3.29 -7.93 -2.06
N ILE A 27 4.25 -7.16 -1.54
CA ILE A 27 4.71 -7.32 -0.14
C ILE A 27 3.56 -7.05 0.85
N VAL A 28 2.69 -6.10 0.55
CA VAL A 28 1.52 -5.81 1.40
C VAL A 28 0.56 -7.00 1.41
N LEU A 29 0.35 -7.61 0.24
CA LEU A 29 -0.50 -8.81 0.14
C LEU A 29 0.09 -9.97 0.93
N ALA A 30 1.41 -10.16 0.84
CA ALA A 30 2.11 -11.20 1.60
C ALA A 30 1.94 -10.97 3.11
N GLU A 31 2.04 -9.73 3.57
CA GLU A 31 1.81 -9.41 4.97
C GLU A 31 0.37 -9.69 5.40
N CYS A 32 -0.60 -9.39 4.55
CA CYS A 32 -2.00 -9.69 4.83
C CYS A 32 -2.23 -11.19 5.02
N VAL A 33 -1.66 -12.01 4.15
CA VAL A 33 -1.74 -13.47 4.27
C VAL A 33 -1.09 -13.92 5.58
N TYR A 34 0.07 -13.41 5.90
CA TYR A 34 0.78 -13.74 7.13
C TYR A 34 -0.05 -13.40 8.37
N LEU A 35 -0.63 -12.20 8.41
CA LEU A 35 -1.47 -11.75 9.52
C LEU A 35 -2.73 -12.61 9.65
N ALA A 36 -3.32 -13.01 8.53
CA ALA A 36 -4.49 -13.89 8.54
C ALA A 36 -4.13 -15.27 9.10
N GLU A 37 -2.96 -15.80 8.75
CA GLU A 37 -2.47 -17.07 9.29
C GLU A 37 -2.22 -17.00 10.79
N LYS A 38 -1.85 -15.82 11.29
CA LYS A 38 -1.66 -15.58 12.72
C LYS A 38 -2.96 -15.26 13.45
N GLY A 39 -4.09 -15.27 12.76
CA GLY A 39 -5.38 -14.98 13.36
C GLY A 39 -5.61 -13.52 13.71
N ARG A 40 -4.76 -12.61 13.24
CA ARG A 40 -4.87 -11.18 13.56
C ARG A 40 -5.87 -10.44 12.70
N ILE A 41 -6.15 -10.95 11.50
CA ILE A 41 -7.17 -10.41 10.60
C ILE A 41 -7.94 -11.59 10.01
N SER A 42 -9.17 -11.31 9.57
CA SER A 42 -9.98 -12.27 8.85
C SER A 42 -9.87 -11.96 7.37
N LEU A 43 -9.47 -12.95 6.56
CA LEU A 43 -9.22 -12.73 5.15
C LEU A 43 -9.75 -13.92 4.33
N ARG A 44 -10.51 -13.60 3.30
CA ARG A 44 -10.99 -14.59 2.32
C ARG A 44 -10.07 -14.50 1.09
N TYR A 45 -9.11 -15.40 1.02
CA TYR A 45 -8.03 -15.36 0.02
C TYR A 45 -8.55 -15.40 -1.42
N ASP A 46 -9.46 -16.33 -1.70
CA ASP A 46 -9.98 -16.51 -3.04
C ASP A 46 -10.74 -15.27 -3.54
N GLU A 47 -11.53 -14.68 -2.66
CA GLU A 47 -12.26 -13.44 -2.97
C GLU A 47 -11.31 -12.26 -3.20
N LEU A 48 -10.32 -12.09 -2.33
CA LEU A 48 -9.33 -11.02 -2.46
C LEU A 48 -8.58 -11.13 -3.79
N PHE A 49 -8.02 -12.30 -4.06
CA PHE A 49 -7.20 -12.49 -5.26
C PHE A 49 -8.02 -12.38 -6.54
N SER A 50 -9.25 -12.86 -6.51
CA SER A 50 -10.17 -12.72 -7.64
C SER A 50 -10.44 -11.23 -7.94
N ARG A 51 -10.71 -10.44 -6.93
CA ARG A 51 -10.96 -9.00 -7.10
C ARG A 51 -9.75 -8.27 -7.66
N LEU A 52 -8.55 -8.62 -7.16
CA LEU A 52 -7.32 -7.99 -7.65
C LEU A 52 -7.04 -8.29 -9.11
N ARG A 53 -7.47 -9.47 -9.59
CA ARG A 53 -7.24 -9.86 -10.99
C ARG A 53 -8.21 -9.22 -11.96
N VAL A 54 -9.43 -8.91 -11.53
CA VAL A 54 -10.48 -8.45 -12.45
C VAL A 54 -10.78 -6.96 -12.32
N ALA A 55 -10.48 -6.33 -11.19
CA ALA A 55 -10.79 -4.94 -10.99
C ALA A 55 -9.79 -4.06 -11.74
N GLY A 56 -10.29 -3.24 -12.67
CA GLY A 56 -9.43 -2.39 -13.50
C GLY A 56 -8.81 -1.20 -12.77
N ASN A 57 -9.29 -0.90 -11.56
CA ASN A 57 -8.81 0.20 -10.74
C ASN A 57 -7.81 -0.21 -9.66
N PHE A 58 -7.43 -1.49 -9.62
CA PHE A 58 -6.37 -2.00 -8.75
C PHE A 58 -5.21 -2.49 -9.61
N VAL A 59 -4.00 -2.07 -9.27
CA VAL A 59 -2.79 -2.49 -9.97
C VAL A 59 -1.85 -3.14 -8.96
N VAL A 60 -1.62 -4.44 -9.11
CA VAL A 60 -0.68 -5.17 -8.26
C VAL A 60 0.74 -4.88 -8.73
N VAL A 61 1.59 -4.44 -7.82
CA VAL A 61 2.97 -4.03 -8.15
C VAL A 61 3.95 -5.02 -7.54
N PRO A 62 4.73 -5.73 -8.36
CA PRO A 62 5.70 -6.69 -7.85
C PRO A 62 6.93 -5.99 -7.24
N LEU A 63 7.62 -6.70 -6.36
CA LEU A 63 8.91 -6.28 -5.85
C LEU A 63 9.95 -6.52 -6.94
N THR A 64 10.37 -5.46 -7.59
CA THR A 64 11.31 -5.53 -8.72
C THR A 64 12.73 -5.15 -8.29
N LEU A 65 13.69 -5.38 -9.20
CA LEU A 65 15.07 -4.94 -8.96
C LEU A 65 15.13 -3.42 -8.75
N GLU A 66 14.36 -2.65 -9.51
CA GLU A 66 14.32 -1.19 -9.39
C GLU A 66 13.83 -0.77 -8.00
N VAL A 67 12.86 -1.47 -7.44
CA VAL A 67 12.41 -1.20 -6.07
C VAL A 67 13.53 -1.50 -5.08
N VAL A 68 14.24 -2.60 -5.26
CA VAL A 68 15.35 -2.98 -4.37
C VAL A 68 16.45 -1.90 -4.43
N GLU A 69 16.77 -1.42 -5.61
CA GLU A 69 17.75 -0.33 -5.77
C GLU A 69 17.30 0.97 -5.08
N GLU A 70 16.01 1.28 -5.17
CA GLU A 70 15.46 2.49 -4.53
C GLU A 70 15.46 2.40 -3.01
N ILE A 71 15.39 1.19 -2.43
CA ILE A 71 15.45 0.98 -0.98
C ILE A 71 16.67 1.66 -0.36
N ILE A 72 17.79 1.68 -1.08
CA ILE A 72 19.05 2.29 -0.61
C ILE A 72 18.85 3.77 -0.25
N ARG A 73 17.94 4.45 -0.93
CA ARG A 73 17.66 5.88 -0.73
C ARG A 73 16.59 6.15 0.32
N VAL A 74 16.02 5.11 0.92
CA VAL A 74 14.92 5.26 1.90
C VAL A 74 15.48 5.07 3.30
N PRO A 75 15.62 6.16 4.09
CA PRO A 75 16.27 6.11 5.40
C PRO A 75 15.32 5.69 6.52
N LEU A 76 14.62 4.58 6.34
CA LEU A 76 13.78 3.97 7.36
C LEU A 76 14.44 2.69 7.83
N ARG A 77 14.09 2.24 9.03
CA ARG A 77 14.70 1.06 9.65
C ARG A 77 14.05 -0.25 9.20
N GLU A 78 12.72 -0.27 9.17
CA GLU A 78 11.97 -1.49 8.96
C GLU A 78 11.91 -1.80 7.46
N LEU A 79 12.28 -3.03 7.11
CA LEU A 79 12.42 -3.44 5.71
C LEU A 79 11.13 -3.29 4.89
N HIS A 80 10.00 -3.74 5.45
CA HIS A 80 8.73 -3.67 4.73
C HIS A 80 8.32 -2.22 4.44
N ASP A 81 8.53 -1.33 5.40
CA ASP A 81 8.27 0.10 5.22
C ASP A 81 9.15 0.68 4.12
N ARG A 82 10.43 0.28 4.08
CA ARG A 82 11.35 0.72 3.04
C ARG A 82 10.89 0.28 1.65
N ILE A 83 10.43 -0.97 1.54
CA ILE A 83 9.93 -1.51 0.27
C ILE A 83 8.69 -0.74 -0.20
N ILE A 84 7.75 -0.50 0.71
CA ILE A 84 6.51 0.20 0.39
C ILE A 84 6.80 1.64 -0.05
N VAL A 85 7.64 2.35 0.70
CA VAL A 85 8.02 3.73 0.36
C VAL A 85 8.79 3.79 -0.95
N ALA A 86 9.73 2.87 -1.17
CA ALA A 86 10.48 2.82 -2.41
C ALA A 86 9.56 2.59 -3.61
N THR A 87 8.58 1.70 -3.47
CA THR A 87 7.59 1.44 -4.51
C THR A 87 6.80 2.70 -4.85
N ALA A 88 6.29 3.39 -3.83
CA ALA A 88 5.53 4.63 -4.03
C ALA A 88 6.38 5.72 -4.70
N ARG A 89 7.64 5.85 -4.31
CA ARG A 89 8.56 6.83 -4.91
C ARG A 89 8.78 6.56 -6.39
N LEU A 90 9.01 5.30 -6.75
CA LEU A 90 9.23 4.94 -8.16
C LEU A 90 7.99 5.17 -9.02
N LEU A 91 6.81 4.96 -8.45
CA LEU A 91 5.55 5.16 -9.16
C LEU A 91 5.11 6.62 -9.19
N GLY A 92 5.75 7.49 -8.41
CA GLY A 92 5.27 8.85 -8.22
C GLY A 92 3.91 8.88 -7.57
N ALA A 93 3.60 7.89 -6.74
CA ALA A 93 2.29 7.73 -6.12
C ALA A 93 2.25 8.31 -4.71
N ILE A 94 1.05 8.66 -4.27
CA ILE A 94 0.82 9.09 -2.89
C ILE A 94 0.64 7.83 -2.04
N LEU A 95 1.33 7.77 -0.90
CA LEU A 95 1.22 6.65 0.01
C LEU A 95 0.14 6.91 1.06
N ILE A 96 -0.84 6.03 1.14
CA ILE A 96 -1.86 6.09 2.19
C ILE A 96 -1.31 5.33 3.39
N THR A 97 -1.02 6.04 4.46
CA THR A 97 -0.44 5.45 5.68
C THR A 97 -0.75 6.29 6.91
N LYS A 98 -0.97 5.62 8.04
CA LYS A 98 -1.10 6.28 9.34
C LYS A 98 0.22 6.35 10.10
N ASP A 99 1.28 5.73 9.58
CA ASP A 99 2.57 5.66 10.23
C ASP A 99 3.21 7.05 10.35
N GLU A 100 3.44 7.51 11.58
CA GLU A 100 3.96 8.84 11.85
C GLU A 100 5.41 9.03 11.38
N GLU A 101 6.24 7.99 11.49
CA GLU A 101 7.62 8.06 11.05
C GLU A 101 7.70 8.28 9.55
N ILE A 102 6.90 7.54 8.78
CA ILE A 102 6.85 7.71 7.32
C ILE A 102 6.31 9.09 6.96
N ARG A 103 5.22 9.51 7.60
CA ARG A 103 4.59 10.80 7.34
C ARG A 103 5.53 11.97 7.65
N ALA A 104 6.29 11.87 8.73
CA ALA A 104 7.23 12.90 9.14
C ALA A 104 8.50 12.93 8.28
N SER A 105 8.83 11.83 7.62
CA SER A 105 10.09 11.71 6.87
C SER A 105 10.16 12.59 5.62
N SER A 106 9.03 12.93 5.04
CA SER A 106 8.92 13.72 3.80
C SER A 106 9.63 13.09 2.59
N ILE A 107 9.97 11.80 2.66
CA ILE A 107 10.61 11.10 1.55
C ILE A 107 9.63 10.61 0.50
N VAL A 108 8.35 10.66 0.81
CA VAL A 108 7.26 10.32 -0.09
C VAL A 108 6.04 11.17 0.31
N GLU A 109 5.23 11.52 -0.66
CA GLU A 109 3.97 12.20 -0.36
C GLU A 109 3.02 11.22 0.32
N THR A 110 2.44 11.62 1.45
CA THR A 110 1.56 10.76 2.23
C THR A 110 0.17 11.37 2.38
N LEU A 111 -0.79 10.50 2.64
CA LEU A 111 -2.18 10.87 2.86
C LEU A 111 -2.75 10.01 3.98
N TRP A 112 -3.39 10.65 4.97
CA TRP A 112 -4.14 9.93 5.99
C TRP A 112 -5.31 10.76 6.49
N GLU A 113 -5.05 11.94 7.02
CA GLU A 113 -6.11 12.83 7.57
C GLU A 113 -6.62 13.85 6.57
#